data_2fad91765bedff7475a5766ecbb8c800
#
_entry.id   2fad91765bedff7475a5766ecbb8c800
#
_cell.length_a   1.000
_cell.length_b   1.000
_cell.length_c   1.000
_cell.angle_alpha   90.00
_cell.angle_beta   90.00
_cell.angle_gamma   90.00
#
_symmetry.space_group_name_H-M   'P 1'
#
loop_
_entity.id
_entity.type
_entity.pdbx_description
1 polymer ?
#
loop_
_entity_poly.entity_id
_entity_poly.type
_entity_poly.pdbx_seq_one_letter_code
_entity_poly.pdbx_strand_id
1 'polypeptide(L)'
;MQFHGEAIKPWQIWTRRPLWLKTLIGMLLGVGLGVGIEEQALLLKPIGVLFVNTIQMLMVPLIFCSVIAGLTSLLKGKALDRIGIKAICLYFCSTAIAICIGLMMGWLLEPGVGADMGPYLRPGTMLESPSLANVLGYLVPSNPVQAMVDGKILQVIVFAVALAVALNACGRRGRPAILFFTSLAEGMFKLTQMVMALAPYGVCALMAWMTSKYGLELLLPLLKVIGAVYLGCLLHVLGVYSTLLLLLARLNPLHYFKSIVDAQAVAFTSSSSNNTLPISLACAEQRLGVSPTITAKVLPIGATINMDGTALYQGVTALFVAQAFGVDLHMVDYLTIISIATLASIGTAGTPGTGLMLLTLTLTAVGLPLEGVALIAGIDRILDMARTTVNVSGDILVSVLIARSENELDLATYHDASAGEDIDFPLR
;
A
#
# COMPACT_ATOMS: atom_id res chain seq x y z
N MET A 1 29.22 14.88 40.68
CA MET A 1 28.90 14.33 39.37
C MET A 1 28.47 15.46 38.45
N GLN A 2 29.37 15.93 37.59
CA GLN A 2 29.10 17.00 36.63
C GLN A 2 28.40 16.37 35.43
N PHE A 3 27.12 16.64 35.24
CA PHE A 3 26.39 16.36 33.98
C PHE A 3 26.93 17.34 32.93
N HIS A 4 27.85 16.92 32.10
CA HIS A 4 28.17 17.63 30.86
C HIS A 4 27.00 17.43 29.90
N GLY A 5 26.13 18.42 29.86
CA GLY A 5 25.12 18.56 28.81
C GLY A 5 25.81 18.83 27.48
N GLU A 6 26.18 17.79 26.74
CA GLU A 6 26.56 17.95 25.34
C GLU A 6 25.35 18.50 24.58
N ALA A 7 25.50 19.72 24.06
CA ALA A 7 24.49 20.33 23.21
C ALA A 7 24.25 19.39 22.00
N ILE A 8 23.04 18.83 21.91
CA ILE A 8 22.65 17.93 20.83
C ILE A 8 22.82 18.68 19.51
N LYS A 9 23.72 18.22 18.65
CA LYS A 9 23.98 18.87 17.36
C LYS A 9 22.72 18.83 16.49
N PRO A 10 22.38 19.89 15.72
CA PRO A 10 21.17 19.97 14.90
C PRO A 10 20.94 18.76 13.98
N TRP A 11 22.02 18.17 13.42
CA TRP A 11 21.92 16.99 12.59
C TRP A 11 21.50 15.72 13.36
N GLN A 12 21.82 15.62 14.68
CA GLN A 12 21.38 14.50 15.53
C GLN A 12 19.88 14.61 15.83
N ILE A 13 19.35 15.83 15.95
CA ILE A 13 17.91 16.07 16.08
C ILE A 13 17.19 15.61 14.80
N TRP A 14 17.75 15.94 13.63
CA TRP A 14 17.19 15.53 12.33
C TRP A 14 17.20 14.02 12.14
N THR A 15 18.32 13.35 12.42
CA THR A 15 18.44 11.89 12.24
C THR A 15 17.46 11.10 13.12
N ARG A 16 17.18 11.57 14.33
CA ARG A 16 16.25 10.92 15.27
C ARG A 16 14.76 11.12 14.95
N ARG A 17 14.40 12.06 14.08
CA ARG A 17 13.01 12.29 13.72
C ARG A 17 12.46 11.17 12.80
N PRO A 18 11.19 10.78 12.95
CA PRO A 18 10.58 9.77 12.09
C PRO A 18 10.52 10.24 10.64
N LEU A 19 10.60 9.29 9.72
CA LEU A 19 10.66 9.58 8.27
C LEU A 19 9.46 10.39 7.77
N TRP A 20 8.26 10.11 8.29
CA TRP A 20 7.06 10.85 7.90
C TRP A 20 7.17 12.35 8.17
N LEU A 21 7.69 12.73 9.36
CA LEU A 21 7.87 14.13 9.71
C LEU A 21 8.90 14.82 8.83
N LYS A 22 10.02 14.13 8.53
CA LYS A 22 11.03 14.63 7.59
C LYS A 22 10.45 14.87 6.21
N THR A 23 9.63 13.95 5.71
CA THR A 23 8.99 14.06 4.39
C THR A 23 7.96 15.18 4.36
N LEU A 24 7.17 15.35 5.43
CA LEU A 24 6.23 16.48 5.57
C LEU A 24 6.96 17.82 5.57
N ILE A 25 8.05 17.93 6.32
CA ILE A 25 8.89 19.14 6.32
C ILE A 25 9.47 19.37 4.92
N GLY A 26 9.97 18.33 4.26
CA GLY A 26 10.46 18.40 2.88
C GLY A 26 9.39 18.90 1.91
N MET A 27 8.16 18.42 2.04
CA MET A 27 7.02 18.87 1.23
C MET A 27 6.73 20.37 1.44
N LEU A 28 6.62 20.81 2.70
CA LEU A 28 6.34 22.22 3.01
C LEU A 28 7.49 23.15 2.55
N LEU A 29 8.74 22.73 2.75
CA LEU A 29 9.91 23.46 2.24
C LEU A 29 9.90 23.52 0.71
N GLY A 30 9.53 22.42 0.04
CA GLY A 30 9.41 22.38 -1.41
C GLY A 30 8.37 23.37 -1.93
N VAL A 31 7.19 23.41 -1.33
CA VAL A 31 6.16 24.40 -1.66
C VAL A 31 6.70 25.83 -1.47
N GLY A 32 7.32 26.10 -0.31
CA GLY A 32 7.91 27.43 -0.02
C GLY A 32 9.01 27.83 -1.00
N LEU A 33 9.87 26.89 -1.41
CA LEU A 33 10.88 27.12 -2.43
C LEU A 33 10.25 27.40 -3.80
N GLY A 34 9.24 26.61 -4.19
CA GLY A 34 8.54 26.80 -5.48
C GLY A 34 7.91 28.18 -5.62
N VAL A 35 7.35 28.71 -4.53
CA VAL A 35 6.80 30.09 -4.49
C VAL A 35 7.91 31.15 -4.41
N GLY A 36 8.96 30.89 -3.59
CA GLY A 36 9.95 31.92 -3.26
C GLY A 36 11.04 32.14 -4.31
N ILE A 37 11.46 31.09 -5.03
CA ILE A 37 12.52 31.17 -6.04
C ILE A 37 11.98 30.96 -7.48
N GLU A 38 10.65 30.83 -7.63
CA GLU A 38 9.92 30.79 -8.91
C GLU A 38 10.63 29.94 -9.98
N GLU A 39 11.04 30.52 -11.12
CA GLU A 39 11.66 29.80 -12.23
C GLU A 39 12.91 29.00 -11.85
N GLN A 40 13.66 29.43 -10.83
CA GLN A 40 14.86 28.71 -10.40
C GLN A 40 14.51 27.36 -9.76
N ALA A 41 13.32 27.20 -9.19
CA ALA A 41 12.86 25.94 -8.65
C ALA A 41 12.70 24.85 -9.75
N LEU A 42 12.56 25.23 -11.01
CA LEU A 42 12.55 24.30 -12.15
C LEU A 42 13.86 23.48 -12.25
N LEU A 43 14.98 24.04 -11.78
CA LEU A 43 16.27 23.34 -11.74
C LEU A 43 16.28 22.16 -10.76
N LEU A 44 15.33 22.08 -9.83
CA LEU A 44 15.19 20.96 -8.89
C LEU A 44 14.50 19.74 -9.52
N LYS A 45 13.84 19.90 -10.68
CA LYS A 45 13.18 18.80 -11.38
C LYS A 45 14.02 17.53 -11.52
N PRO A 46 15.32 17.58 -11.94
CA PRO A 46 16.13 16.37 -12.08
C PRO A 46 16.28 15.58 -10.78
N ILE A 47 16.35 16.24 -9.61
CA ILE A 47 16.45 15.58 -8.30
C ILE A 47 15.14 14.85 -7.99
N GLY A 48 14.00 15.47 -8.24
CA GLY A 48 12.69 14.84 -8.09
C GLY A 48 12.49 13.65 -9.03
N VAL A 49 12.87 13.80 -10.29
CA VAL A 49 12.82 12.70 -11.28
C VAL A 49 13.75 11.56 -10.88
N LEU A 50 14.96 11.86 -10.41
CA LEU A 50 15.89 10.83 -9.91
C LEU A 50 15.26 10.01 -8.77
N PHE A 51 14.58 10.68 -7.83
CA PHE A 51 13.87 10.00 -6.75
C PHE A 51 12.77 9.07 -7.29
N VAL A 52 11.92 9.54 -8.21
CA VAL A 52 10.88 8.70 -8.85
C VAL A 52 11.52 7.52 -9.59
N ASN A 53 12.58 7.76 -10.36
CA ASN A 53 13.29 6.69 -11.07
C ASN A 53 13.89 5.64 -10.12
N THR A 54 14.40 6.05 -8.95
CA THR A 54 14.90 5.08 -7.95
C THR A 54 13.77 4.22 -7.37
N ILE A 55 12.55 4.76 -7.22
CA ILE A 55 11.37 3.97 -6.85
C ILE A 55 11.01 3.00 -7.97
N GLN A 56 10.93 3.48 -9.22
CA GLN A 56 10.58 2.65 -10.37
C GLN A 56 11.58 1.50 -10.61
N MET A 57 12.87 1.75 -10.39
CA MET A 57 13.93 0.73 -10.48
C MET A 57 13.66 -0.48 -9.57
N LEU A 58 13.04 -0.27 -8.41
CA LEU A 58 12.75 -1.35 -7.46
C LEU A 58 11.54 -2.19 -7.86
N MET A 59 10.64 -1.67 -8.69
CA MET A 59 9.30 -2.21 -8.92
C MET A 59 9.32 -3.67 -9.38
N VAL A 60 9.97 -3.95 -10.50
CA VAL A 60 9.97 -5.29 -11.10
C VAL A 60 10.65 -6.33 -10.21
N PRO A 61 11.90 -6.13 -9.73
CA PRO A 61 12.58 -7.12 -8.91
C PRO A 61 11.91 -7.31 -7.55
N LEU A 62 11.39 -6.24 -6.92
CA LEU A 62 10.69 -6.34 -5.65
C LEU A 62 9.41 -7.18 -5.78
N ILE A 63 8.53 -6.85 -6.74
CA ILE A 63 7.26 -7.56 -6.95
C ILE A 63 7.55 -9.03 -7.29
N PHE A 64 8.47 -9.29 -8.20
CA PHE A 64 8.80 -10.66 -8.60
C PHE A 64 9.25 -11.52 -7.42
N CYS A 65 10.23 -11.03 -6.64
CA CYS A 65 10.76 -11.79 -5.52
C CYS A 65 9.77 -11.89 -4.35
N SER A 66 9.03 -10.82 -4.05
CA SER A 66 8.08 -10.81 -2.93
C SER A 66 6.88 -11.72 -3.18
N VAL A 67 6.35 -11.76 -4.41
CA VAL A 67 5.27 -12.68 -4.79
C VAL A 67 5.73 -14.13 -4.64
N ILE A 68 6.93 -14.47 -5.14
CA ILE A 68 7.47 -15.84 -5.00
C ILE A 68 7.69 -16.17 -3.52
N ALA A 69 8.34 -15.30 -2.75
CA ALA A 69 8.62 -15.52 -1.34
C ALA A 69 7.32 -15.65 -0.52
N GLY A 70 6.37 -14.72 -0.72
CA GLY A 70 5.07 -14.71 -0.06
C GLY A 70 4.27 -15.97 -0.38
N LEU A 71 4.06 -16.28 -1.66
CA LEU A 71 3.27 -17.43 -2.06
C LEU A 71 3.91 -18.77 -1.66
N THR A 72 5.24 -18.90 -1.79
CA THR A 72 5.91 -20.14 -1.34
C THR A 72 5.86 -20.31 0.18
N SER A 73 5.84 -19.23 0.96
CA SER A 73 5.63 -19.31 2.42
C SER A 73 4.23 -19.79 2.75
N LEU A 74 3.21 -19.34 2.02
CA LEU A 74 1.82 -19.77 2.16
C LEU A 74 1.64 -21.23 1.75
N LEU A 75 2.32 -21.70 0.71
CA LEU A 75 2.25 -23.06 0.21
C LEU A 75 3.06 -24.06 1.08
N LYS A 76 3.96 -23.56 1.96
CA LYS A 76 4.71 -24.42 2.90
C LYS A 76 3.80 -24.88 4.03
N GLY A 77 3.57 -26.19 4.12
CA GLY A 77 2.80 -26.82 5.20
C GLY A 77 1.29 -26.82 4.95
N LYS A 78 0.51 -26.86 6.04
CA LYS A 78 -0.97 -26.84 6.01
C LYS A 78 -1.52 -25.39 6.00
N ALA A 79 -0.78 -24.40 5.49
CA ALA A 79 -1.26 -23.01 5.48
C ALA A 79 -2.39 -22.80 4.47
N LEU A 80 -2.46 -23.60 3.40
CA LEU A 80 -3.62 -23.70 2.51
C LEU A 80 -4.64 -24.73 3.02
N ASP A 81 -4.75 -24.87 4.33
CA ASP A 81 -5.89 -25.57 4.91
C ASP A 81 -7.16 -24.70 4.77
N ARG A 82 -8.27 -25.21 5.27
CA ARG A 82 -9.57 -24.52 5.26
C ARG A 82 -9.50 -23.09 5.81
N ILE A 83 -8.65 -22.83 6.82
CA ILE A 83 -8.47 -21.51 7.44
C ILE A 83 -7.78 -20.55 6.47
N GLY A 84 -6.68 -20.97 5.86
CA GLY A 84 -5.95 -20.15 4.90
C GLY A 84 -6.77 -19.77 3.67
N ILE A 85 -7.54 -20.71 3.12
CA ILE A 85 -8.44 -20.45 1.99
C ILE A 85 -9.53 -19.44 2.37
N LYS A 86 -10.15 -19.61 3.55
CA LYS A 86 -11.14 -18.64 4.06
C LYS A 86 -10.53 -17.25 4.21
N ALA A 87 -9.32 -17.15 4.77
CA ALA A 87 -8.61 -15.88 4.93
C ALA A 87 -8.39 -15.19 3.59
N ILE A 88 -7.84 -15.91 2.61
CA ILE A 88 -7.59 -15.39 1.27
C ILE A 88 -8.89 -14.91 0.61
N CYS A 89 -9.97 -15.69 0.66
CA CYS A 89 -11.25 -15.28 0.11
C CYS A 89 -11.80 -14.00 0.77
N LEU A 90 -11.72 -13.89 2.10
CA LEU A 90 -12.17 -12.70 2.82
C LEU A 90 -11.33 -11.47 2.46
N TYR A 91 -10.00 -11.61 2.36
CA TYR A 91 -9.10 -10.54 1.94
C TYR A 91 -9.43 -10.06 0.53
N PHE A 92 -9.61 -10.97 -0.43
CA PHE A 92 -9.98 -10.57 -1.79
C PHE A 92 -11.33 -9.86 -1.87
N CYS A 93 -12.34 -10.36 -1.14
CA CYS A 93 -13.64 -9.71 -1.09
C CYS A 93 -13.54 -8.30 -0.48
N SER A 94 -12.81 -8.15 0.63
CA SER A 94 -12.60 -6.86 1.29
C SER A 94 -11.86 -5.89 0.38
N THR A 95 -10.77 -6.32 -0.26
CA THR A 95 -9.98 -5.51 -1.17
C THR A 95 -10.78 -5.08 -2.40
N ALA A 96 -11.62 -5.96 -2.96
CA ALA A 96 -12.50 -5.61 -4.08
C ALA A 96 -13.55 -4.55 -3.68
N ILE A 97 -14.08 -4.62 -2.47
CA ILE A 97 -14.99 -3.59 -1.94
C ILE A 97 -14.22 -2.27 -1.72
N ALA A 98 -13.00 -2.35 -1.17
CA ALA A 98 -12.18 -1.18 -0.90
C ALA A 98 -11.87 -0.37 -2.16
N ILE A 99 -11.50 -1.04 -3.26
CA ILE A 99 -11.24 -0.33 -4.53
C ILE A 99 -12.50 0.28 -5.14
N CYS A 100 -13.65 -0.39 -5.02
CA CYS A 100 -14.94 0.18 -5.44
C CYS A 100 -15.26 1.45 -4.65
N ILE A 101 -15.00 1.47 -3.33
CA ILE A 101 -15.12 2.67 -2.51
C ILE A 101 -14.14 3.75 -2.98
N GLY A 102 -12.89 3.39 -3.30
CA GLY A 102 -11.89 4.31 -3.83
C GLY A 102 -12.33 4.99 -5.13
N LEU A 103 -12.82 4.19 -6.08
CA LEU A 103 -13.37 4.70 -7.34
C LEU A 103 -14.59 5.59 -7.10
N MET A 104 -15.49 5.18 -6.20
CA MET A 104 -16.66 6.00 -5.82
C MET A 104 -16.24 7.34 -5.22
N MET A 105 -15.24 7.36 -4.32
CA MET A 105 -14.73 8.61 -3.74
C MET A 105 -14.06 9.51 -4.79
N GLY A 106 -13.27 8.93 -5.70
CA GLY A 106 -12.65 9.66 -6.80
C GLY A 106 -13.66 10.24 -7.78
N TRP A 107 -14.76 9.53 -8.02
CA TRP A 107 -15.87 10.01 -8.85
C TRP A 107 -16.70 11.08 -8.14
N LEU A 108 -17.04 10.91 -6.85
CA LEU A 108 -17.89 11.79 -6.09
C LEU A 108 -17.22 13.14 -5.75
N LEU A 109 -15.95 13.11 -5.40
CA LEU A 109 -15.20 14.28 -4.94
C LEU A 109 -14.39 14.98 -6.06
N GLU A 110 -14.32 14.35 -7.22
CA GLU A 110 -13.65 14.87 -8.42
C GLU A 110 -12.32 15.57 -8.10
N PRO A 111 -11.36 14.87 -7.46
CA PRO A 111 -10.16 15.51 -6.95
C PRO A 111 -9.24 16.07 -8.04
N GLY A 112 -9.29 15.56 -9.27
CA GLY A 112 -8.47 16.01 -10.39
C GLY A 112 -9.06 17.18 -11.18
N VAL A 113 -10.36 17.48 -10.99
CA VAL A 113 -10.99 18.59 -11.68
C VAL A 113 -10.40 19.92 -11.20
N GLY A 114 -9.95 20.74 -12.17
CA GLY A 114 -9.28 22.01 -11.92
C GLY A 114 -7.74 21.90 -11.78
N ALA A 115 -7.15 20.72 -11.90
CA ALA A 115 -5.69 20.56 -11.97
C ALA A 115 -5.13 20.90 -13.36
N ASP A 116 -5.94 20.78 -14.41
CA ASP A 116 -5.75 21.18 -15.82
C ASP A 116 -4.35 20.86 -16.41
N MET A 117 -3.98 19.57 -16.33
CA MET A 117 -2.70 19.05 -16.81
C MET A 117 -2.73 18.62 -18.29
N GLY A 118 -3.92 18.67 -18.94
CA GLY A 118 -4.13 18.23 -20.32
C GLY A 118 -3.16 18.81 -21.34
N PRO A 119 -2.84 20.13 -21.32
CA PRO A 119 -1.91 20.76 -22.26
C PRO A 119 -0.47 20.24 -22.23
N TYR A 120 -0.10 19.49 -21.18
CA TYR A 120 1.25 18.97 -20.98
C TYR A 120 1.45 17.53 -21.46
N LEU A 121 0.39 16.90 -21.99
CA LEU A 121 0.48 15.59 -22.62
C LEU A 121 1.23 15.70 -23.96
N ARG A 122 2.25 14.85 -24.15
CA ARG A 122 2.85 14.69 -25.46
C ARG A 122 1.85 14.00 -26.39
N PRO A 123 1.62 14.50 -27.62
CA PRO A 123 0.80 13.79 -28.61
C PRO A 123 1.37 12.39 -28.83
N GLY A 124 0.56 11.36 -28.62
CA GLY A 124 0.96 9.95 -28.79
C GLY A 124 1.18 9.15 -27.50
N THR A 125 0.99 9.73 -26.31
CA THR A 125 1.11 8.99 -25.03
C THR A 125 -0.19 8.31 -24.59
N MET A 126 -1.31 8.54 -25.29
CA MET A 126 -2.55 7.79 -25.04
C MET A 126 -2.42 6.39 -25.65
N LEU A 127 -2.25 5.40 -24.78
CA LEU A 127 -2.37 4.00 -25.20
C LEU A 127 -3.87 3.71 -25.38
N GLU A 128 -4.24 3.09 -26.51
CA GLU A 128 -5.60 2.59 -26.69
C GLU A 128 -5.95 1.67 -25.52
N SER A 129 -7.10 1.90 -24.88
CA SER A 129 -7.56 1.04 -23.79
C SER A 129 -7.72 -0.40 -24.28
N PRO A 130 -6.99 -1.37 -23.73
CA PRO A 130 -7.07 -2.74 -24.19
C PRO A 130 -8.48 -3.31 -23.97
N SER A 131 -9.03 -4.02 -24.95
CA SER A 131 -10.29 -4.75 -24.73
C SER A 131 -10.10 -5.85 -23.67
N LEU A 132 -11.16 -6.22 -22.93
CA LEU A 132 -11.11 -7.31 -21.94
C LEU A 132 -10.56 -8.62 -22.52
N ALA A 133 -10.87 -8.94 -23.79
CA ALA A 133 -10.33 -10.10 -24.47
C ALA A 133 -8.81 -10.01 -24.67
N ASN A 134 -8.32 -8.80 -24.97
CA ASN A 134 -6.89 -8.54 -25.08
C ASN A 134 -6.19 -8.64 -23.72
N VAL A 135 -6.81 -8.14 -22.65
CA VAL A 135 -6.25 -8.26 -21.28
C VAL A 135 -6.07 -9.73 -20.88
N LEU A 136 -7.06 -10.58 -21.13
CA LEU A 136 -6.95 -12.02 -20.84
C LEU A 136 -5.89 -12.71 -21.72
N GLY A 137 -5.78 -12.35 -23.00
CA GLY A 137 -4.76 -12.88 -23.90
C GLY A 137 -3.33 -12.46 -23.55
N TYR A 138 -3.18 -11.28 -22.93
CA TYR A 138 -1.87 -10.75 -22.48
C TYR A 138 -1.50 -11.12 -21.04
N LEU A 139 -2.33 -11.84 -20.29
CA LEU A 139 -2.05 -12.24 -18.93
C LEU A 139 -0.81 -13.13 -18.81
N VAL A 140 -0.66 -14.10 -19.71
CA VAL A 140 0.46 -15.04 -19.68
C VAL A 140 1.57 -14.53 -20.61
N PRO A 141 2.78 -14.27 -20.08
CA PRO A 141 3.88 -13.80 -20.94
C PRO A 141 4.39 -14.92 -21.86
N SER A 142 4.58 -14.61 -23.15
CA SER A 142 5.30 -15.49 -24.07
C SER A 142 6.79 -15.58 -23.71
N ASN A 143 7.35 -14.48 -23.16
CA ASN A 143 8.70 -14.41 -22.61
C ASN A 143 8.68 -13.63 -21.29
N PRO A 144 8.85 -14.31 -20.14
CA PRO A 144 8.80 -13.67 -18.83
C PRO A 144 9.94 -12.67 -18.61
N VAL A 145 11.13 -12.90 -19.18
CA VAL A 145 12.25 -11.95 -19.07
C VAL A 145 11.94 -10.67 -19.85
N GLN A 146 11.37 -10.80 -21.04
CA GLN A 146 10.93 -9.65 -21.82
C GLN A 146 9.84 -8.86 -21.10
N ALA A 147 8.89 -9.55 -20.44
CA ALA A 147 7.87 -8.91 -19.65
C ALA A 147 8.47 -8.09 -18.48
N MET A 148 9.56 -8.58 -17.87
CA MET A 148 10.29 -7.85 -16.82
C MET A 148 11.01 -6.61 -17.40
N VAL A 149 11.64 -6.72 -18.57
CA VAL A 149 12.32 -5.60 -19.26
C VAL A 149 11.31 -4.53 -19.67
N ASP A 150 10.17 -4.95 -20.22
CA ASP A 150 9.11 -4.05 -20.67
C ASP A 150 8.30 -3.45 -19.51
N GLY A 151 8.53 -3.89 -18.26
CA GLY A 151 7.77 -3.44 -17.09
C GLY A 151 6.31 -3.89 -17.10
N LYS A 152 5.96 -5.00 -17.79
CA LYS A 152 4.60 -5.56 -17.85
C LYS A 152 4.28 -6.32 -16.55
N ILE A 153 4.05 -5.56 -15.49
CA ILE A 153 3.98 -6.08 -14.09
C ILE A 153 2.94 -7.18 -13.92
N LEU A 154 1.77 -7.09 -14.57
CA LEU A 154 0.75 -8.12 -14.48
C LEU A 154 1.28 -9.48 -15.00
N GLN A 155 1.99 -9.48 -16.12
CA GLN A 155 2.64 -10.67 -16.65
C GLN A 155 3.74 -11.19 -15.71
N VAL A 156 4.49 -10.27 -15.10
CA VAL A 156 5.51 -10.61 -14.10
C VAL A 156 4.89 -11.29 -12.88
N ILE A 157 3.75 -10.78 -12.39
CA ILE A 157 3.00 -11.38 -11.27
C ILE A 157 2.51 -12.79 -11.65
N VAL A 158 1.88 -12.95 -12.82
CA VAL A 158 1.38 -14.26 -13.28
C VAL A 158 2.52 -15.27 -13.38
N PHE A 159 3.65 -14.88 -13.94
CA PHE A 159 4.83 -15.76 -14.00
C PHE A 159 5.38 -16.07 -12.61
N ALA A 160 5.47 -15.09 -11.72
CA ALA A 160 5.94 -15.27 -10.34
C ALA A 160 5.05 -16.26 -9.56
N VAL A 161 3.72 -16.13 -9.70
CA VAL A 161 2.74 -17.07 -9.12
C VAL A 161 2.96 -18.50 -9.66
N ALA A 162 3.03 -18.66 -10.98
CA ALA A 162 3.27 -19.96 -11.61
C ALA A 162 4.59 -20.59 -11.15
N LEU A 163 5.66 -19.78 -11.09
CA LEU A 163 6.97 -20.24 -10.62
C LEU A 163 6.95 -20.62 -9.14
N ALA A 164 6.27 -19.86 -8.29
CA ALA A 164 6.12 -20.16 -6.86
C ALA A 164 5.41 -21.51 -6.64
N VAL A 165 4.32 -21.75 -7.37
CA VAL A 165 3.59 -23.03 -7.34
C VAL A 165 4.49 -24.18 -7.81
N ALA A 166 5.20 -24.01 -8.92
CA ALA A 166 6.11 -25.02 -9.47
C ALA A 166 7.26 -25.34 -8.49
N LEU A 167 7.92 -24.32 -7.89
CA LEU A 167 8.99 -24.50 -6.92
C LEU A 167 8.50 -25.25 -5.67
N ASN A 168 7.29 -24.96 -5.21
CA ASN A 168 6.71 -25.66 -4.08
C ASN A 168 6.39 -27.13 -4.42
N ALA A 169 5.88 -27.39 -5.64
CA ALA A 169 5.63 -28.75 -6.13
C ALA A 169 6.92 -29.59 -6.27
N CYS A 170 8.08 -28.97 -6.49
CA CYS A 170 9.36 -29.65 -6.51
C CYS A 170 9.83 -30.15 -5.13
N GLY A 171 9.15 -29.80 -4.04
CA GLY A 171 9.41 -30.23 -2.68
C GLY A 171 10.85 -29.89 -2.24
N ARG A 172 11.62 -30.88 -1.77
CA ARG A 172 12.99 -30.68 -1.27
C ARG A 172 13.94 -30.07 -2.32
N ARG A 173 13.76 -30.40 -3.60
CA ARG A 173 14.61 -29.89 -4.69
C ARG A 173 14.35 -28.42 -5.00
N GLY A 174 13.13 -27.93 -4.79
CA GLY A 174 12.78 -26.50 -4.96
C GLY A 174 13.28 -25.60 -3.82
N ARG A 175 13.60 -26.16 -2.64
CA ARG A 175 13.97 -25.40 -1.44
C ARG A 175 15.13 -24.41 -1.64
N PRO A 176 16.24 -24.74 -2.33
CA PRO A 176 17.31 -23.77 -2.55
C PRO A 176 16.85 -22.52 -3.31
N ALA A 177 16.06 -22.71 -4.37
CA ALA A 177 15.51 -21.59 -5.14
C ALA A 177 14.53 -20.75 -4.31
N ILE A 178 13.68 -21.38 -3.49
CA ILE A 178 12.76 -20.66 -2.58
C ILE A 178 13.57 -19.82 -1.58
N LEU A 179 14.63 -20.34 -0.99
CA LEU A 179 15.51 -19.61 -0.08
C LEU A 179 16.20 -18.44 -0.78
N PHE A 180 16.66 -18.64 -2.01
CA PHE A 180 17.25 -17.57 -2.82
C PHE A 180 16.27 -16.41 -3.03
N PHE A 181 15.02 -16.68 -3.48
CA PHE A 181 14.02 -15.63 -3.68
C PHE A 181 13.59 -14.98 -2.36
N THR A 182 13.52 -15.72 -1.26
CA THR A 182 13.21 -15.15 0.06
C THR A 182 14.29 -14.18 0.49
N SER A 183 15.57 -14.57 0.42
CA SER A 183 16.71 -13.70 0.77
C SER A 183 16.80 -12.49 -0.17
N LEU A 184 16.50 -12.68 -1.46
CA LEU A 184 16.49 -11.58 -2.42
C LEU A 184 15.35 -10.60 -2.13
N ALA A 185 14.17 -11.09 -1.75
CA ALA A 185 13.04 -10.25 -1.33
C ALA A 185 13.40 -9.41 -0.09
N GLU A 186 14.05 -10.01 0.91
CA GLU A 186 14.55 -9.27 2.09
C GLU A 186 15.55 -8.18 1.70
N GLY A 187 16.47 -8.49 0.78
CA GLY A 187 17.41 -7.52 0.22
C GLY A 187 16.71 -6.37 -0.49
N MET A 188 15.67 -6.68 -1.29
CA MET A 188 14.85 -5.68 -1.97
C MET A 188 14.05 -4.81 -0.99
N PHE A 189 13.52 -5.38 0.10
CA PHE A 189 12.88 -4.60 1.15
C PHE A 189 13.85 -3.63 1.82
N LYS A 190 15.07 -4.08 2.08
CA LYS A 190 16.12 -3.22 2.64
C LYS A 190 16.50 -2.10 1.70
N LEU A 191 16.65 -2.41 0.41
CA LEU A 191 16.93 -1.41 -0.62
C LEU A 191 15.78 -0.38 -0.75
N THR A 192 14.53 -0.84 -0.66
CA THR A 192 13.35 0.05 -0.61
C THR A 192 13.43 1.00 0.58
N GLN A 193 13.79 0.52 1.77
CA GLN A 193 13.96 1.38 2.95
C GLN A 193 15.05 2.43 2.73
N MET A 194 16.17 2.07 2.08
CA MET A 194 17.25 3.01 1.76
C MET A 194 16.79 4.09 0.76
N VAL A 195 16.06 3.70 -0.29
CA VAL A 195 15.48 4.65 -1.25
C VAL A 195 14.45 5.56 -0.57
N MET A 196 13.58 5.00 0.28
CA MET A 196 12.59 5.79 1.01
C MET A 196 13.22 6.76 2.02
N ALA A 197 14.44 6.51 2.50
CA ALA A 197 15.17 7.49 3.30
C ALA A 197 15.52 8.78 2.53
N LEU A 198 15.55 8.74 1.19
CA LEU A 198 15.73 9.90 0.31
C LEU A 198 14.41 10.66 0.06
N ALA A 199 13.26 10.13 0.46
CA ALA A 199 11.95 10.74 0.20
C ALA A 199 11.83 12.19 0.64
N PRO A 200 12.34 12.65 1.81
CA PRO A 200 12.26 14.06 2.19
C PRO A 200 12.88 15.01 1.16
N TYR A 201 13.99 14.61 0.54
CA TYR A 201 14.72 15.42 -0.45
C TYR A 201 14.04 15.33 -1.83
N GLY A 202 13.65 14.13 -2.25
CA GLY A 202 12.95 13.91 -3.51
C GLY A 202 11.59 14.63 -3.55
N VAL A 203 10.82 14.50 -2.47
CA VAL A 203 9.51 15.17 -2.32
C VAL A 203 9.68 16.69 -2.28
N CYS A 204 10.69 17.22 -1.55
CA CYS A 204 10.99 18.64 -1.55
C CYS A 204 11.25 19.17 -2.98
N ALA A 205 12.09 18.47 -3.73
CA ALA A 205 12.43 18.84 -5.10
C ALA A 205 11.23 18.75 -6.06
N LEU A 206 10.40 17.70 -5.94
CA LEU A 206 9.16 17.56 -6.72
C LEU A 206 8.18 18.68 -6.43
N MET A 207 7.91 18.94 -5.15
CA MET A 207 6.95 19.97 -4.74
C MET A 207 7.43 21.39 -5.14
N ALA A 208 8.75 21.67 -5.03
CA ALA A 208 9.32 22.93 -5.48
C ALA A 208 9.12 23.11 -7.00
N TRP A 209 9.46 22.10 -7.78
CA TRP A 209 9.26 22.13 -9.23
C TRP A 209 7.78 22.27 -9.60
N MET A 210 6.89 21.51 -8.95
CA MET A 210 5.47 21.49 -9.26
C MET A 210 4.81 22.82 -8.89
N THR A 211 5.07 23.36 -7.69
CA THR A 211 4.52 24.63 -7.25
C THR A 211 5.03 25.79 -8.10
N SER A 212 6.29 25.78 -8.53
CA SER A 212 6.84 26.78 -9.45
C SER A 212 6.16 26.71 -10.83
N LYS A 213 5.91 25.49 -11.35
CA LYS A 213 5.39 25.31 -12.70
C LYS A 213 3.86 25.51 -12.80
N TYR A 214 3.12 25.03 -11.81
CA TYR A 214 1.66 24.96 -11.83
C TYR A 214 0.98 25.91 -10.83
N GLY A 215 1.77 26.63 -10.04
CA GLY A 215 1.28 27.51 -9.01
C GLY A 215 0.73 26.79 -7.76
N LEU A 216 0.25 27.59 -6.80
CA LEU A 216 -0.41 27.09 -5.58
C LEU A 216 -1.76 26.43 -5.86
N GLU A 217 -2.37 26.69 -7.01
CA GLU A 217 -3.68 26.14 -7.41
C GLU A 217 -3.65 24.60 -7.46
N LEU A 218 -2.49 24.00 -7.74
CA LEU A 218 -2.30 22.55 -7.70
C LEU A 218 -2.47 21.94 -6.30
N LEU A 219 -2.27 22.73 -5.25
CA LEU A 219 -2.36 22.20 -3.88
C LEU A 219 -3.81 21.82 -3.52
N LEU A 220 -4.81 22.52 -4.05
CA LEU A 220 -6.21 22.21 -3.78
C LEU A 220 -6.62 20.82 -4.33
N PRO A 221 -6.33 20.46 -5.60
CA PRO A 221 -6.50 19.09 -6.09
C PRO A 221 -5.80 18.04 -5.24
N LEU A 222 -4.56 18.27 -4.82
CA LEU A 222 -3.83 17.33 -3.96
C LEU A 222 -4.46 17.19 -2.57
N LEU A 223 -4.96 18.27 -1.97
CA LEU A 223 -5.72 18.23 -0.72
C LEU A 223 -7.03 17.47 -0.89
N LYS A 224 -7.73 17.63 -2.03
CA LYS A 224 -8.92 16.82 -2.34
C LYS A 224 -8.58 15.32 -2.44
N VAL A 225 -7.44 14.95 -3.03
CA VAL A 225 -6.97 13.54 -3.05
C VAL A 225 -6.77 13.02 -1.63
N ILE A 226 -6.08 13.79 -0.78
CA ILE A 226 -5.90 13.41 0.63
C ILE A 226 -7.25 13.21 1.30
N GLY A 227 -8.16 14.17 1.16
CA GLY A 227 -9.52 14.09 1.70
C GLY A 227 -10.29 12.88 1.19
N ALA A 228 -10.26 12.61 -0.12
CA ALA A 228 -10.94 11.49 -0.74
C ALA A 228 -10.43 10.13 -0.23
N VAL A 229 -9.11 9.97 -0.10
CA VAL A 229 -8.50 8.74 0.44
C VAL A 229 -8.84 8.57 1.91
N TYR A 230 -8.71 9.61 2.74
CA TYR A 230 -9.01 9.52 4.17
C TYR A 230 -10.50 9.23 4.43
N LEU A 231 -11.41 9.92 3.72
CA LEU A 231 -12.85 9.67 3.83
C LEU A 231 -13.20 8.26 3.35
N GLY A 232 -12.62 7.80 2.24
CA GLY A 232 -12.79 6.45 1.75
C GLY A 232 -12.28 5.39 2.74
N CYS A 233 -11.11 5.60 3.33
CA CYS A 233 -10.55 4.74 4.38
C CYS A 233 -11.47 4.69 5.60
N LEU A 234 -11.98 5.83 6.04
CA LEU A 234 -12.91 5.92 7.15
C LEU A 234 -14.22 5.18 6.85
N LEU A 235 -14.78 5.39 5.65
CA LEU A 235 -15.98 4.69 5.19
C LEU A 235 -15.76 3.17 5.13
N HIS A 236 -14.61 2.72 4.66
CA HIS A 236 -14.29 1.29 4.60
C HIS A 236 -14.17 0.69 6.00
N VAL A 237 -13.41 1.32 6.89
CA VAL A 237 -13.21 0.84 8.28
C VAL A 237 -14.52 0.88 9.06
N LEU A 238 -15.21 2.01 9.09
CA LEU A 238 -16.43 2.15 9.89
C LEU A 238 -17.66 1.49 9.24
N GLY A 239 -17.76 1.51 7.92
CA GLY A 239 -18.87 0.91 7.19
C GLY A 239 -18.68 -0.59 6.96
N VAL A 240 -17.67 -0.96 6.17
CA VAL A 240 -17.48 -2.36 5.72
C VAL A 240 -17.07 -3.26 6.88
N TYR A 241 -16.04 -2.88 7.65
CA TYR A 241 -15.56 -3.72 8.74
C TYR A 241 -16.60 -3.89 9.86
N SER A 242 -17.33 -2.81 10.20
CA SER A 242 -18.44 -2.93 11.17
C SER A 242 -19.55 -3.84 10.67
N THR A 243 -19.90 -3.73 9.38
CA THR A 243 -20.91 -4.58 8.77
C THR A 243 -20.50 -6.06 8.79
N LEU A 244 -19.25 -6.37 8.46
CA LEU A 244 -18.70 -7.72 8.52
C LEU A 244 -18.73 -8.29 9.95
N LEU A 245 -18.33 -7.48 10.95
CA LEU A 245 -18.39 -7.89 12.36
C LEU A 245 -19.82 -8.17 12.82
N LEU A 246 -20.77 -7.30 12.48
CA LEU A 246 -22.18 -7.45 12.87
C LEU A 246 -22.85 -8.62 12.18
N LEU A 247 -22.65 -8.78 10.86
CA LEU A 247 -23.38 -9.79 10.08
C LEU A 247 -22.74 -11.17 10.16
N LEU A 248 -21.40 -11.27 10.06
CA LEU A 248 -20.72 -12.57 10.03
C LEU A 248 -20.34 -13.10 11.41
N ALA A 249 -19.87 -12.23 12.30
CA ALA A 249 -19.43 -12.63 13.64
C ALA A 249 -20.46 -12.38 14.73
N ARG A 250 -21.43 -11.47 14.50
CA ARG A 250 -22.39 -10.98 15.50
C ARG A 250 -21.71 -10.39 16.74
N LEU A 251 -20.66 -9.61 16.48
CA LEU A 251 -19.83 -8.97 17.51
C LEU A 251 -20.00 -7.45 17.48
N ASN A 252 -19.70 -6.79 18.61
CA ASN A 252 -19.79 -5.34 18.76
C ASN A 252 -18.57 -4.64 18.09
N PRO A 253 -18.75 -3.84 17.02
CA PRO A 253 -17.64 -3.16 16.35
C PRO A 253 -16.89 -2.16 17.22
N LEU A 254 -17.58 -1.47 18.16
CA LEU A 254 -16.95 -0.49 19.01
C LEU A 254 -15.87 -1.11 19.92
N HIS A 255 -16.14 -2.32 20.41
CA HIS A 255 -15.15 -3.05 21.20
C HIS A 255 -13.94 -3.44 20.35
N TYR A 256 -14.18 -3.93 19.13
CA TYR A 256 -13.13 -4.25 18.17
C TYR A 256 -12.21 -3.04 17.93
N PHE A 257 -12.77 -1.87 17.57
CA PHE A 257 -11.96 -0.69 17.30
C PHE A 257 -11.16 -0.19 18.50
N LYS A 258 -11.72 -0.25 19.71
CA LYS A 258 -10.99 0.09 20.93
C LYS A 258 -9.80 -0.84 21.17
N SER A 259 -9.97 -2.13 20.91
CA SER A 259 -8.96 -3.15 21.16
C SER A 259 -7.76 -3.08 20.19
N ILE A 260 -7.93 -2.49 19.00
CA ILE A 260 -6.87 -2.42 17.97
C ILE A 260 -6.19 -1.05 17.86
N VAL A 261 -6.53 -0.08 18.72
CA VAL A 261 -6.00 1.31 18.64
C VAL A 261 -4.48 1.34 18.62
N ASP A 262 -3.80 0.51 19.42
CA ASP A 262 -2.33 0.48 19.45
C ASP A 262 -1.74 -0.03 18.14
N ALA A 263 -2.34 -1.06 17.56
CA ALA A 263 -1.93 -1.54 16.23
C ALA A 263 -2.17 -0.46 15.15
N GLN A 264 -3.30 0.25 15.21
CA GLN A 264 -3.60 1.36 14.31
C GLN A 264 -2.60 2.51 14.47
N ALA A 265 -2.24 2.88 15.70
CA ALA A 265 -1.28 3.95 15.97
C ALA A 265 0.13 3.62 15.43
N VAL A 266 0.58 2.38 15.62
CA VAL A 266 1.86 1.93 15.08
C VAL A 266 1.82 1.81 13.55
N ALA A 267 0.74 1.30 12.97
CA ALA A 267 0.53 1.24 11.52
C ALA A 267 0.57 2.65 10.91
N PHE A 268 -0.13 3.60 11.52
CA PHE A 268 -0.17 4.99 11.07
C PHE A 268 1.20 5.65 11.10
N THR A 269 1.97 5.47 12.17
CA THR A 269 3.28 6.13 12.31
C THR A 269 4.39 5.45 11.51
N SER A 270 4.39 4.12 11.43
CA SER A 270 5.41 3.34 10.71
C SER A 270 5.15 3.24 9.20
N SER A 271 3.87 3.26 8.78
CA SER A 271 3.40 2.92 7.43
C SER A 271 3.92 1.55 6.97
N SER A 272 3.95 0.57 7.88
CA SER A 272 4.43 -0.77 7.59
C SER A 272 3.62 -1.83 8.33
N SER A 273 2.85 -2.63 7.58
CA SER A 273 2.09 -3.74 8.14
C SER A 273 3.01 -4.80 8.77
N ASN A 274 4.19 -5.04 8.16
CA ASN A 274 5.16 -5.99 8.69
C ASN A 274 5.74 -5.55 10.05
N ASN A 275 6.05 -4.26 10.22
CA ASN A 275 6.55 -3.74 11.49
C ASN A 275 5.44 -3.72 12.56
N THR A 276 4.19 -3.64 12.17
CA THR A 276 3.02 -3.63 13.07
C THR A 276 2.59 -5.04 13.46
N LEU A 277 3.00 -6.08 12.72
CA LEU A 277 2.55 -7.45 12.90
C LEU A 277 2.67 -7.98 14.36
N PRO A 278 3.77 -7.75 15.10
CA PRO A 278 3.86 -8.19 16.50
C PRO A 278 2.78 -7.58 17.39
N ILE A 279 2.44 -6.31 17.15
CA ILE A 279 1.40 -5.60 17.92
C ILE A 279 0.01 -6.06 17.49
N SER A 280 -0.19 -6.33 16.19
CA SER A 280 -1.43 -6.92 15.67
C SER A 280 -1.71 -8.29 16.29
N LEU A 281 -0.67 -9.13 16.44
CA LEU A 281 -0.75 -10.42 17.14
C LEU A 281 -1.21 -10.23 18.59
N ALA A 282 -0.55 -9.34 19.34
CA ALA A 282 -0.86 -9.07 20.74
C ALA A 282 -2.31 -8.54 20.90
N CYS A 283 -2.74 -7.59 20.07
CA CYS A 283 -4.12 -7.08 20.08
C CYS A 283 -5.14 -8.19 19.80
N ALA A 284 -4.89 -9.02 18.77
CA ALA A 284 -5.79 -10.10 18.39
C ALA A 284 -5.92 -11.18 19.47
N GLU A 285 -4.80 -11.58 20.07
CA GLU A 285 -4.78 -12.66 21.07
C GLU A 285 -5.26 -12.19 22.46
N GLN A 286 -4.70 -11.08 22.95
CA GLN A 286 -4.87 -10.68 24.35
C GLN A 286 -6.09 -9.79 24.59
N ARG A 287 -6.53 -9.02 23.57
CA ARG A 287 -7.71 -8.13 23.71
C ARG A 287 -8.95 -8.64 23.00
N LEU A 288 -8.77 -9.35 21.89
CA LEU A 288 -9.90 -9.85 21.10
C LEU A 288 -10.15 -11.35 21.29
N GLY A 289 -9.29 -12.06 22.05
CA GLY A 289 -9.47 -13.46 22.36
C GLY A 289 -9.35 -14.42 21.16
N VAL A 290 -8.63 -14.03 20.12
CA VAL A 290 -8.36 -14.90 18.97
C VAL A 290 -7.29 -15.93 19.35
N SER A 291 -7.51 -17.21 19.03
CA SER A 291 -6.55 -18.26 19.35
C SER A 291 -5.20 -18.04 18.64
N PRO A 292 -4.06 -18.38 19.30
CA PRO A 292 -2.73 -18.30 18.68
C PRO A 292 -2.58 -19.14 17.39
N THR A 293 -3.37 -20.19 17.26
CA THR A 293 -3.41 -21.04 16.06
C THR A 293 -3.92 -20.27 14.85
N ILE A 294 -4.94 -19.43 15.04
CA ILE A 294 -5.54 -18.59 13.98
C ILE A 294 -4.64 -17.41 13.69
N THR A 295 -4.19 -16.67 14.73
CA THR A 295 -3.39 -15.46 14.55
C THR A 295 -2.08 -15.74 13.85
N ALA A 296 -1.36 -16.79 14.24
CA ALA A 296 -0.09 -17.19 13.63
C ALA A 296 -0.21 -17.55 12.14
N LYS A 297 -1.40 -17.90 11.65
CA LYS A 297 -1.64 -18.20 10.24
C LYS A 297 -2.21 -16.99 9.49
N VAL A 298 -3.24 -16.37 10.03
CA VAL A 298 -4.04 -15.37 9.31
C VAL A 298 -3.32 -14.03 9.23
N LEU A 299 -2.75 -13.52 10.32
CA LEU A 299 -2.14 -12.20 10.34
C LEU A 299 -0.90 -12.08 9.43
N PRO A 300 0.05 -13.04 9.36
CA PRO A 300 1.15 -12.97 8.40
C PRO A 300 0.70 -13.04 6.94
N ILE A 301 -0.40 -13.78 6.65
CA ILE A 301 -1.02 -13.80 5.33
C ILE A 301 -1.59 -12.42 5.00
N GLY A 302 -2.34 -11.82 5.94
CA GLY A 302 -2.91 -10.49 5.79
C GLY A 302 -1.85 -9.43 5.51
N ALA A 303 -0.80 -9.37 6.32
CA ALA A 303 0.30 -8.40 6.15
C ALA A 303 0.95 -8.40 4.76
N THR A 304 0.73 -9.46 3.96
CA THR A 304 1.28 -9.61 2.60
C THR A 304 0.24 -9.63 1.48
N ILE A 305 -1.03 -9.90 1.78
CA ILE A 305 -2.10 -10.05 0.78
C ILE A 305 -3.19 -8.99 0.95
N ASN A 306 -3.51 -8.64 2.19
CA ASN A 306 -4.60 -7.71 2.49
C ASN A 306 -4.15 -6.26 2.37
N MET A 307 -4.42 -5.66 1.23
CA MET A 307 -4.01 -4.28 0.93
C MET A 307 -5.23 -3.39 0.62
N ASP A 308 -6.27 -3.46 1.48
CA ASP A 308 -7.53 -2.72 1.31
C ASP A 308 -7.32 -1.22 1.14
N GLY A 309 -6.56 -0.60 2.05
CA GLY A 309 -6.26 0.83 1.97
C GLY A 309 -5.44 1.18 0.74
N THR A 310 -4.54 0.29 0.30
CA THR A 310 -3.73 0.50 -0.91
C THR A 310 -4.58 0.38 -2.18
N ALA A 311 -5.51 -0.58 -2.23
CA ALA A 311 -6.43 -0.74 -3.34
C ALA A 311 -7.39 0.46 -3.45
N LEU A 312 -7.95 0.91 -2.32
CA LEU A 312 -8.78 2.11 -2.25
C LEU A 312 -8.03 3.35 -2.79
N TYR A 313 -6.81 3.55 -2.33
CA TYR A 313 -5.95 4.63 -2.80
C TYR A 313 -5.72 4.57 -4.32
N GLN A 314 -5.50 3.39 -4.90
CA GLN A 314 -5.34 3.24 -6.34
C GLN A 314 -6.59 3.69 -7.10
N GLY A 315 -7.79 3.37 -6.59
CA GLY A 315 -9.05 3.84 -7.17
C GLY A 315 -9.15 5.37 -7.20
N VAL A 316 -8.92 6.03 -6.05
CA VAL A 316 -8.94 7.49 -5.95
C VAL A 316 -7.90 8.14 -6.85
N THR A 317 -6.66 7.66 -6.81
CA THR A 317 -5.54 8.28 -7.52
C THR A 317 -5.58 8.04 -9.02
N ALA A 318 -6.09 6.89 -9.48
CA ALA A 318 -6.30 6.65 -10.90
C ALA A 318 -7.34 7.64 -11.48
N LEU A 319 -8.46 7.86 -10.77
CA LEU A 319 -9.45 8.85 -11.19
C LEU A 319 -8.90 10.28 -11.12
N PHE A 320 -8.13 10.61 -10.08
CA PHE A 320 -7.45 11.90 -10.00
C PHE A 320 -6.59 12.15 -11.23
N VAL A 321 -5.76 11.17 -11.64
CA VAL A 321 -4.91 11.31 -12.81
C VAL A 321 -5.74 11.42 -14.09
N ALA A 322 -6.77 10.59 -14.26
CA ALA A 322 -7.66 10.66 -15.40
C ALA A 322 -8.31 12.06 -15.53
N GLN A 323 -8.88 12.58 -14.44
CA GLN A 323 -9.50 13.90 -14.39
C GLN A 323 -8.49 15.04 -14.63
N ALA A 324 -7.32 14.99 -13.98
CA ALA A 324 -6.29 16.03 -14.08
C ALA A 324 -5.70 16.14 -15.50
N PHE A 325 -5.66 15.04 -16.22
CA PHE A 325 -5.15 15.00 -17.60
C PHE A 325 -6.25 15.00 -18.67
N GLY A 326 -7.53 15.10 -18.27
CA GLY A 326 -8.66 15.14 -19.20
C GLY A 326 -8.85 13.83 -19.97
N VAL A 327 -8.57 12.67 -19.36
CA VAL A 327 -8.75 11.35 -19.96
C VAL A 327 -10.07 10.76 -19.48
N ASP A 328 -10.96 10.47 -20.42
CA ASP A 328 -12.22 9.80 -20.12
C ASP A 328 -12.01 8.30 -19.94
N LEU A 329 -12.42 7.78 -18.77
CA LEU A 329 -12.39 6.34 -18.49
C LEU A 329 -13.71 5.69 -18.89
N HIS A 330 -13.63 4.58 -19.61
CA HIS A 330 -14.74 3.72 -19.96
C HIS A 330 -14.97 2.62 -18.92
N MET A 331 -16.11 1.92 -18.97
CA MET A 331 -16.43 0.84 -18.04
C MET A 331 -15.33 -0.27 -17.99
N VAL A 332 -14.68 -0.52 -19.13
CA VAL A 332 -13.57 -1.50 -19.22
C VAL A 332 -12.37 -1.05 -18.41
N ASP A 333 -12.09 0.24 -18.37
CA ASP A 333 -10.96 0.80 -17.60
C ASP A 333 -11.22 0.67 -16.10
N TYR A 334 -12.44 0.94 -15.64
CA TYR A 334 -12.85 0.72 -14.25
C TYR A 334 -12.69 -0.75 -13.83
N LEU A 335 -13.16 -1.69 -14.67
CA LEU A 335 -13.01 -3.12 -14.41
C LEU A 335 -11.54 -3.55 -14.42
N THR A 336 -10.73 -2.95 -15.28
CA THR A 336 -9.28 -3.17 -15.37
C THR A 336 -8.60 -2.69 -14.08
N ILE A 337 -8.92 -1.48 -13.61
CA ILE A 337 -8.40 -0.93 -12.35
C ILE A 337 -8.75 -1.85 -11.19
N ILE A 338 -10.02 -2.27 -11.06
CA ILE A 338 -10.47 -3.18 -10.00
C ILE A 338 -9.69 -4.50 -10.04
N SER A 339 -9.58 -5.10 -11.21
CA SER A 339 -8.93 -6.40 -11.37
C SER A 339 -7.43 -6.32 -11.05
N ILE A 340 -6.74 -5.31 -11.59
CA ILE A 340 -5.30 -5.15 -11.41
C ILE A 340 -4.95 -4.78 -9.98
N ALA A 341 -5.66 -3.83 -9.36
CA ALA A 341 -5.40 -3.44 -7.99
C ALA A 341 -5.65 -4.61 -7.01
N THR A 342 -6.71 -5.40 -7.25
CA THR A 342 -6.99 -6.59 -6.44
C THR A 342 -5.92 -7.67 -6.61
N LEU A 343 -5.49 -7.95 -7.86
CA LEU A 343 -4.43 -8.93 -8.11
C LEU A 343 -3.06 -8.45 -7.64
N ALA A 344 -2.76 -7.17 -7.81
CA ALA A 344 -1.49 -6.58 -7.38
C ALA A 344 -1.35 -6.50 -5.86
N SER A 345 -2.46 -6.58 -5.11
CA SER A 345 -2.42 -6.69 -3.65
C SER A 345 -1.74 -7.99 -3.19
N ILE A 346 -1.75 -9.05 -4.03
CA ILE A 346 -1.08 -10.30 -3.74
C ILE A 346 0.44 -10.10 -3.80
N GLY A 347 1.13 -10.39 -2.71
CA GLY A 347 2.58 -10.33 -2.64
C GLY A 347 3.17 -8.92 -2.60
N THR A 348 2.32 -7.91 -2.40
CA THR A 348 2.81 -6.57 -2.09
C THR A 348 3.40 -6.57 -0.69
N ALA A 349 4.65 -6.14 -0.58
CA ALA A 349 5.26 -6.01 0.73
C ALA A 349 4.55 -4.96 1.57
N GLY A 350 4.23 -5.28 2.82
CA GLY A 350 3.72 -4.32 3.81
C GLY A 350 4.80 -3.32 4.26
N THR A 351 5.46 -2.67 3.29
CA THR A 351 6.56 -1.72 3.49
C THR A 351 6.22 -0.35 2.91
N PRO A 352 6.74 0.75 3.49
CA PRO A 352 6.46 2.10 3.00
C PRO A 352 6.80 2.29 1.51
N GLY A 353 5.95 3.03 0.78
CA GLY A 353 6.20 3.44 -0.61
C GLY A 353 5.76 2.43 -1.67
N THR A 354 5.32 1.23 -1.30
CA THR A 354 4.81 0.22 -2.26
C THR A 354 3.57 0.71 -3.01
N GLY A 355 2.77 1.58 -2.41
CA GLY A 355 1.59 2.18 -3.05
C GLY A 355 1.90 2.94 -4.34
N LEU A 356 2.99 3.73 -4.39
CA LEU A 356 3.42 4.43 -5.61
C LEU A 356 3.80 3.47 -6.74
N MET A 357 4.43 2.35 -6.39
CA MET A 357 4.79 1.31 -7.37
C MET A 357 3.52 0.69 -7.97
N LEU A 358 2.54 0.38 -7.13
CA LEU A 358 1.26 -0.18 -7.57
C LEU A 358 0.42 0.85 -8.34
N LEU A 359 0.50 2.13 -7.99
CA LEU A 359 -0.12 3.20 -8.76
C LEU A 359 0.44 3.25 -10.19
N THR A 360 1.77 3.17 -10.34
CA THR A 360 2.41 3.11 -11.67
C THR A 360 1.85 1.95 -12.50
N LEU A 361 1.69 0.77 -11.87
CA LEU A 361 1.09 -0.40 -12.51
C LEU A 361 -0.35 -0.11 -12.98
N THR A 362 -1.18 0.43 -12.08
CA THR A 362 -2.59 0.71 -12.37
C THR A 362 -2.74 1.73 -13.50
N LEU A 363 -1.95 2.82 -13.47
CA LEU A 363 -1.97 3.84 -14.52
C LEU A 363 -1.52 3.27 -15.88
N THR A 364 -0.44 2.48 -15.90
CA THR A 364 0.05 1.84 -17.14
C THR A 364 -1.00 0.93 -17.75
N ALA A 365 -1.73 0.20 -16.92
CA ALA A 365 -2.71 -0.78 -17.39
C ALA A 365 -3.93 -0.17 -18.06
N VAL A 366 -4.29 1.06 -17.69
CA VAL A 366 -5.39 1.81 -18.31
C VAL A 366 -4.92 2.95 -19.20
N GLY A 367 -3.62 2.97 -19.56
CA GLY A 367 -3.06 3.95 -20.47
C GLY A 367 -3.02 5.39 -19.94
N LEU A 368 -3.06 5.57 -18.62
CA LEU A 368 -2.98 6.88 -17.99
C LEU A 368 -1.53 7.39 -17.90
N PRO A 369 -1.32 8.73 -17.95
CA PRO A 369 0.00 9.34 -17.90
C PRO A 369 0.74 9.02 -16.60
N LEU A 370 1.98 8.58 -16.70
CA LEU A 370 2.84 8.27 -15.54
C LEU A 370 3.36 9.53 -14.81
N GLU A 371 3.25 10.69 -15.43
CA GLU A 371 3.49 11.99 -14.82
C GLU A 371 2.61 12.19 -13.58
N GLY A 372 1.41 11.59 -13.56
CA GLY A 372 0.53 11.54 -12.40
C GLY A 372 1.16 10.92 -11.15
N VAL A 373 2.09 9.96 -11.31
CA VAL A 373 2.83 9.37 -10.18
C VAL A 373 3.68 10.41 -9.47
N ALA A 374 4.32 11.33 -10.21
CA ALA A 374 5.14 12.39 -9.63
C ALA A 374 4.30 13.36 -8.78
N LEU A 375 3.06 13.65 -9.22
CA LEU A 375 2.10 14.47 -8.48
C LEU A 375 1.76 13.84 -7.12
N ILE A 376 1.40 12.58 -7.16
CA ILE A 376 1.00 11.83 -5.95
C ILE A 376 2.20 11.56 -5.04
N ALA A 377 3.40 11.36 -5.57
CA ALA A 377 4.61 11.09 -4.78
C ALA A 377 4.89 12.19 -3.74
N GLY A 378 4.51 13.44 -4.04
CA GLY A 378 4.64 14.56 -3.10
C GLY A 378 3.83 14.39 -1.81
N ILE A 379 2.65 13.78 -1.90
CA ILE A 379 1.71 13.60 -0.77
C ILE A 379 1.63 12.13 -0.32
N ASP A 380 2.31 11.20 -1.01
CA ASP A 380 2.15 9.74 -0.80
C ASP A 380 2.38 9.35 0.66
N ARG A 381 3.32 9.98 1.35
CA ARG A 381 3.59 9.62 2.75
C ARG A 381 2.40 9.84 3.66
N ILE A 382 1.64 10.91 3.46
CA ILE A 382 0.42 11.18 4.24
C ILE A 382 -0.64 10.12 3.91
N LEU A 383 -0.76 9.77 2.63
CA LEU A 383 -1.71 8.75 2.17
C LEU A 383 -1.33 7.35 2.70
N ASP A 384 -0.04 7.03 2.76
CA ASP A 384 0.49 5.74 3.21
C ASP A 384 0.16 5.46 4.69
N MET A 385 0.16 6.49 5.54
CA MET A 385 -0.25 6.39 6.94
C MET A 385 -1.69 5.86 7.07
N ALA A 386 -2.63 6.45 6.35
CA ALA A 386 -4.04 6.02 6.37
C ALA A 386 -4.22 4.63 5.76
N ARG A 387 -3.59 4.36 4.59
CA ARG A 387 -3.66 3.07 3.90
C ARG A 387 -3.20 1.92 4.80
N THR A 388 -2.05 2.07 5.45
CA THR A 388 -1.48 1.03 6.32
C THR A 388 -2.35 0.78 7.53
N THR A 389 -2.98 1.81 8.08
CA THR A 389 -3.93 1.65 9.20
C THR A 389 -5.13 0.81 8.79
N VAL A 390 -5.68 1.04 7.58
CA VAL A 390 -6.78 0.21 7.04
C VAL A 390 -6.33 -1.23 6.84
N ASN A 391 -5.17 -1.45 6.19
CA ASN A 391 -4.65 -2.79 5.95
C ASN A 391 -4.53 -3.59 7.25
N VAL A 392 -3.85 -3.04 8.25
CA VAL A 392 -3.65 -3.68 9.56
C VAL A 392 -4.97 -3.94 10.28
N SER A 393 -5.91 -2.99 10.21
CA SER A 393 -7.25 -3.20 10.78
C SER A 393 -7.97 -4.35 10.09
N GLY A 394 -7.87 -4.47 8.77
CA GLY A 394 -8.44 -5.59 8.01
C GLY A 394 -7.81 -6.94 8.34
N ASP A 395 -6.48 -6.96 8.54
CA ASP A 395 -5.77 -8.19 8.94
C ASP A 395 -6.33 -8.75 10.25
N ILE A 396 -6.46 -7.89 11.26
CA ILE A 396 -6.99 -8.29 12.57
C ILE A 396 -8.48 -8.67 12.46
N LEU A 397 -9.28 -7.91 11.68
CA LEU A 397 -10.69 -8.22 11.44
C LEU A 397 -10.86 -9.64 10.91
N VAL A 398 -10.14 -10.00 9.85
CA VAL A 398 -10.28 -11.32 9.22
C VAL A 398 -9.88 -12.43 10.21
N SER A 399 -8.88 -12.20 11.07
CA SER A 399 -8.53 -13.17 12.12
C SER A 399 -9.67 -13.40 13.11
N VAL A 400 -10.39 -12.34 13.52
CA VAL A 400 -11.58 -12.42 14.39
C VAL A 400 -12.72 -13.15 13.70
N LEU A 401 -13.02 -12.83 12.42
CA LEU A 401 -14.08 -13.49 11.64
C LEU A 401 -13.83 -14.99 11.49
N ILE A 402 -12.58 -15.37 11.21
CA ILE A 402 -12.20 -16.77 11.08
C ILE A 402 -12.26 -17.48 12.42
N ALA A 403 -11.68 -16.92 13.48
CA ALA A 403 -11.74 -17.49 14.82
C ALA A 403 -13.18 -17.73 15.26
N ARG A 404 -14.08 -16.77 14.98
CA ARG A 404 -15.51 -16.93 15.22
C ARG A 404 -16.13 -18.09 14.44
N SER A 405 -15.76 -18.22 13.14
CA SER A 405 -16.28 -19.28 12.26
C SER A 405 -15.75 -20.68 12.59
N GLU A 406 -14.59 -20.78 13.23
CA GLU A 406 -13.95 -22.05 13.62
C GLU A 406 -14.18 -22.38 15.11
N ASN A 407 -14.93 -21.55 15.85
CA ASN A 407 -15.16 -21.66 17.30
C ASN A 407 -13.85 -21.56 18.12
N GLU A 408 -12.90 -20.80 17.64
CA GLU A 408 -11.59 -20.52 18.26
C GLU A 408 -11.48 -19.06 18.74
N LEU A 409 -12.62 -18.40 19.01
CA LEU A 409 -12.71 -17.08 19.59
C LEU A 409 -13.18 -17.17 21.04
N ASP A 410 -12.38 -16.69 21.98
CA ASP A 410 -12.80 -16.53 23.38
C ASP A 410 -13.68 -15.30 23.54
N LEU A 411 -14.99 -15.54 23.66
CA LEU A 411 -15.98 -14.47 23.82
C LEU A 411 -15.89 -13.77 25.17
N ALA A 412 -15.37 -14.44 26.22
CA ALA A 412 -15.18 -13.82 27.53
C ALA A 412 -14.12 -12.71 27.42
N THR A 413 -12.96 -13.03 26.85
CA THR A 413 -11.90 -12.04 26.55
C THR A 413 -12.39 -10.97 25.58
N TYR A 414 -13.14 -11.33 24.53
CA TYR A 414 -13.66 -10.34 23.58
C TYR A 414 -14.57 -9.30 24.25
N HIS A 415 -15.36 -9.66 25.22
CA HIS A 415 -16.31 -8.75 25.90
C HIS A 415 -15.73 -8.06 27.14
N ASP A 416 -14.54 -8.45 27.56
CA ASP A 416 -13.86 -7.83 28.71
C ASP A 416 -13.22 -6.49 28.30
N ALA A 417 -13.77 -5.38 28.80
CA ALA A 417 -13.26 -4.05 28.51
C ALA A 417 -11.86 -3.79 29.08
N SER A 418 -11.42 -4.59 30.07
CA SER A 418 -10.10 -4.50 30.72
C SER A 418 -9.07 -5.45 30.09
N ALA A 419 -9.48 -6.31 29.17
CA ALA A 419 -8.58 -7.27 28.53
C ALA A 419 -7.38 -6.53 27.88
N GLY A 420 -6.18 -6.87 28.32
CA GLY A 420 -4.94 -6.34 27.77
C GLY A 420 -4.62 -4.88 28.13
N GLU A 421 -5.13 -4.35 29.24
CA GLU A 421 -4.69 -3.03 29.75
C GLU A 421 -3.19 -3.03 30.13
N ASP A 422 -2.63 -4.17 30.54
CA ASP A 422 -1.23 -4.35 30.94
C ASP A 422 -0.37 -5.06 29.88
N ILE A 423 -0.69 -4.90 28.58
CA ILE A 423 0.13 -5.53 27.54
C ILE A 423 1.51 -4.88 27.50
N ASP A 424 2.55 -5.64 27.87
CA ASP A 424 3.93 -5.27 27.67
C ASP A 424 4.28 -5.51 26.17
N PHE A 425 4.14 -4.45 25.37
CA PHE A 425 4.50 -4.55 23.95
C PHE A 425 6.02 -4.71 23.81
N PRO A 426 6.51 -5.66 23.05
CA PRO A 426 7.94 -5.79 22.78
C PRO A 426 8.41 -4.63 21.88
N LEU A 427 8.47 -3.44 22.45
CA LEU A 427 9.07 -2.25 21.83
C LEU A 427 10.60 -2.31 22.04
N ARG A 428 11.29 -3.22 21.33
CA ARG A 428 12.76 -3.21 21.21
C ARG A 428 13.20 -3.42 19.79
#